data_2ecaf6e0565aab05e0c5df04ae33145e
#
_entry.id   2ecaf6e0565aab05e0c5df04ae33145e
#
_cell.length_a   1.000
_cell.length_b   1.000
_cell.length_c   1.000
_cell.angle_alpha   90.00
_cell.angle_beta   90.00
_cell.angle_gamma   90.00
#
_symmetry.space_group_name_H-M   'P 1'
#
loop_
_entity.id
_entity.type
_entity.pdbx_description
1 polymer ?
#
loop_
_entity_poly.entity_id
_entity_poly.type
_entity_poly.pdbx_seq_one_letter_code
_entity_poly.pdbx_strand_id
1 'polypeptide(L)'
;CSSDLVGAEDEQAINLMRALYAPFQRNHERLIVTDVKSAELIKYAANAMLATRISFMNELANLSEALGADIEMVRQGIGADPRIGYHFLYPGCGYGGSCFPKDVKALIKTAHDDADITLRVLTAVEDANDVQKHILTKKLTHRFGDLKGKHFALWGLAFKPNTDDMREAPARIVIADLLAAGATVTAYDPVAMTEARRIFGDEPRLTYADAPMSTLNNADALVIATEWKEFRSPDFDTIKATLKTPVIIDGRNLYDPKFVRSMGIEYFAIGR
;
A
#
# COMPACT_ATOMS: atom_id res chain seq x y z
N CYS A 1 2.89 17.52 1.41
CA CYS A 1 3.15 18.35 0.23
C CYS A 1 4.36 19.22 0.51
N SER A 2 5.20 19.42 -0.48
CA SER A 2 6.38 20.32 -0.38
C SER A 2 6.04 21.80 -0.61
N SER A 3 4.79 22.09 -0.95
CA SER A 3 4.26 23.45 -1.18
C SER A 3 2.88 23.58 -0.51
N ASP A 4 2.61 24.80 -0.04
CA ASP A 4 1.28 25.19 0.44
C ASP A 4 0.50 25.78 -0.74
N LEU A 5 -0.78 25.39 -0.88
CA LEU A 5 -1.60 25.78 -2.03
C LEU A 5 -2.85 26.52 -1.55
N VAL A 6 -3.07 27.68 -2.11
CA VAL A 6 -4.25 28.52 -1.83
C VAL A 6 -4.96 28.88 -3.13
N GLY A 7 -6.25 28.53 -3.20
CA GLY A 7 -7.15 28.99 -4.25
C GLY A 7 -7.96 30.20 -3.75
N ALA A 8 -7.75 31.36 -4.34
CA ALA A 8 -8.50 32.58 -4.01
C ALA A 8 -8.49 33.53 -5.18
N GLU A 9 -9.59 34.32 -5.32
CA GLU A 9 -9.76 35.33 -6.35
C GLU A 9 -9.74 36.76 -5.76
N ASP A 10 -9.90 36.85 -4.43
CA ASP A 10 -9.89 38.13 -3.71
C ASP A 10 -8.49 38.49 -3.20
N GLU A 11 -7.99 39.66 -3.57
CA GLU A 11 -6.66 40.16 -3.20
C GLU A 11 -6.47 40.28 -1.67
N GLN A 12 -7.52 40.65 -0.94
CA GLN A 12 -7.44 40.79 0.51
C GLN A 12 -7.24 39.39 1.16
N ALA A 13 -7.98 38.37 0.69
CA ALA A 13 -7.83 37.00 1.14
C ALA A 13 -6.43 36.46 0.81
N ILE A 14 -5.93 36.72 -0.40
CA ILE A 14 -4.56 36.29 -0.84
C ILE A 14 -3.50 36.92 0.09
N ASN A 15 -3.58 38.22 0.37
CA ASN A 15 -2.61 38.90 1.22
C ASN A 15 -2.67 38.39 2.67
N LEU A 16 -3.86 38.11 3.19
CA LEU A 16 -4.04 37.52 4.51
C LEU A 16 -3.40 36.11 4.61
N MET A 17 -3.62 35.27 3.60
CA MET A 17 -3.01 33.94 3.54
C MET A 17 -1.50 34.01 3.41
N ARG A 18 -0.95 34.92 2.59
CA ARG A 18 0.50 35.14 2.51
C ARG A 18 1.09 35.54 3.87
N ALA A 19 0.43 36.47 4.57
CA ALA A 19 0.86 36.93 5.91
C ALA A 19 0.80 35.76 6.92
N LEU A 20 -0.25 34.93 6.89
CA LEU A 20 -0.42 33.78 7.76
C LEU A 20 0.69 32.71 7.56
N TYR A 21 1.05 32.43 6.30
CA TYR A 21 2.04 31.40 5.97
C TYR A 21 3.49 31.92 5.99
N ALA A 22 3.73 33.24 5.97
CA ALA A 22 5.07 33.85 5.95
C ALA A 22 6.03 33.29 7.04
N PRO A 23 5.60 33.09 8.31
CA PRO A 23 6.50 32.55 9.35
C PRO A 23 7.00 31.13 9.08
N PHE A 24 6.30 30.33 8.25
CA PHE A 24 6.64 28.95 7.93
C PHE A 24 7.54 28.83 6.68
N GLN A 25 7.84 29.95 6.01
CA GLN A 25 8.56 30.02 4.74
C GLN A 25 9.95 30.67 4.91
N ARG A 26 10.85 30.00 5.65
CA ARG A 26 12.13 30.60 6.05
C ARG A 26 13.14 30.85 4.93
N ASN A 27 13.17 30.03 3.88
CA ASN A 27 14.22 30.06 2.86
C ASN A 27 13.76 30.30 1.42
N HIS A 28 12.51 29.98 1.09
CA HIS A 28 11.87 30.30 -0.20
C HIS A 28 10.36 30.33 -0.03
N GLU A 29 9.72 31.11 -0.87
CA GLU A 29 8.28 31.13 -0.98
C GLU A 29 7.78 29.77 -1.49
N ARG A 30 7.03 29.06 -0.65
CA ARG A 30 6.42 27.76 -0.98
C ARG A 30 4.93 27.85 -1.24
N LEU A 31 4.36 29.05 -0.99
CA LEU A 31 2.94 29.29 -1.18
C LEU A 31 2.63 29.50 -2.66
N ILE A 32 1.87 28.60 -3.23
CA ILE A 32 1.31 28.73 -4.57
C ILE A 32 -0.08 29.30 -4.44
N VAL A 33 -0.30 30.47 -5.02
CA VAL A 33 -1.61 31.12 -5.08
C VAL A 33 -2.13 31.05 -6.51
N THR A 34 -3.36 30.57 -6.67
CA THR A 34 -4.02 30.47 -7.97
C THR A 34 -5.54 30.63 -7.79
N ASP A 35 -6.33 30.55 -8.86
CA ASP A 35 -7.79 30.48 -8.78
C ASP A 35 -8.27 29.21 -8.07
N VAL A 36 -9.50 29.21 -7.59
CA VAL A 36 -10.07 28.11 -6.79
C VAL A 36 -10.08 26.79 -7.58
N LYS A 37 -10.54 26.82 -8.83
CA LYS A 37 -10.66 25.59 -9.66
C LYS A 37 -9.30 24.97 -9.95
N SER A 38 -8.29 25.77 -10.24
CA SER A 38 -6.93 25.31 -10.45
C SER A 38 -6.32 24.75 -9.17
N ALA A 39 -6.56 25.36 -8.01
CA ALA A 39 -6.08 24.86 -6.72
C ALA A 39 -6.67 23.47 -6.39
N GLU A 40 -7.97 23.30 -6.58
CA GLU A 40 -8.64 22.01 -6.41
C GLU A 40 -8.07 20.95 -7.35
N LEU A 41 -7.94 21.28 -8.64
CA LEU A 41 -7.41 20.36 -9.63
C LEU A 41 -5.95 19.98 -9.36
N ILE A 42 -5.10 20.91 -8.94
CA ILE A 42 -3.70 20.64 -8.55
C ILE A 42 -3.64 19.57 -7.46
N LYS A 43 -4.49 19.68 -6.43
CA LYS A 43 -4.51 18.71 -5.33
C LYS A 43 -4.86 17.31 -5.82
N TYR A 44 -5.92 17.17 -6.62
CA TYR A 44 -6.33 15.89 -7.18
C TYR A 44 -5.30 15.32 -8.17
N ALA A 45 -4.77 16.16 -9.06
CA ALA A 45 -3.78 15.77 -10.05
C ALA A 45 -2.48 15.26 -9.39
N ALA A 46 -2.02 15.91 -8.31
CA ALA A 46 -0.84 15.46 -7.58
C ALA A 46 -1.04 14.05 -7.00
N ASN A 47 -2.16 13.79 -6.33
CA ASN A 47 -2.45 12.46 -5.78
C ASN A 47 -2.66 11.41 -6.88
N ALA A 48 -3.32 11.77 -7.99
CA ALA A 48 -3.51 10.89 -9.13
C ALA A 48 -2.16 10.51 -9.78
N MET A 49 -1.23 11.46 -9.91
CA MET A 49 0.13 11.19 -10.42
C MET A 49 0.88 10.22 -9.50
N LEU A 50 0.80 10.39 -8.18
CA LEU A 50 1.46 9.48 -7.24
C LEU A 50 0.84 8.07 -7.29
N ALA A 51 -0.48 7.96 -7.36
CA ALA A 51 -1.18 6.68 -7.56
C ALA A 51 -0.77 6.01 -8.87
N THR A 52 -0.67 6.78 -9.97
CA THR A 52 -0.19 6.29 -11.27
C THR A 52 1.21 5.68 -11.16
N ARG A 53 2.14 6.33 -10.48
CA ARG A 53 3.50 5.81 -10.27
C ARG A 53 3.50 4.48 -9.53
N ILE A 54 2.67 4.35 -8.50
CA ILE A 54 2.57 3.10 -7.73
C ILE A 54 1.98 1.98 -8.58
N SER A 55 0.85 2.21 -9.28
CA SER A 55 0.24 1.20 -10.14
C SER A 55 1.17 0.78 -11.27
N PHE A 56 1.85 1.72 -11.93
CA PHE A 56 2.86 1.44 -12.94
C PHE A 56 3.98 0.55 -12.41
N MET A 57 4.53 0.85 -11.23
CA MET A 57 5.58 0.04 -10.62
C MET A 57 5.09 -1.36 -10.21
N ASN A 58 3.82 -1.48 -9.80
CA ASN A 58 3.23 -2.78 -9.47
C ASN A 58 3.05 -3.66 -10.71
N GLU A 59 2.62 -3.10 -11.84
CA GLU A 59 2.56 -3.83 -13.12
C GLU A 59 3.95 -4.27 -13.58
N LEU A 60 4.94 -3.38 -13.51
CA LEU A 60 6.34 -3.73 -13.82
C LEU A 60 6.90 -4.79 -12.85
N ALA A 61 6.49 -4.79 -11.57
CA ALA A 61 6.89 -5.81 -10.63
C ALA A 61 6.33 -7.19 -11.02
N ASN A 62 5.06 -7.26 -11.38
CA ASN A 62 4.44 -8.50 -11.87
C ASN A 62 5.11 -8.99 -13.16
N LEU A 63 5.44 -8.10 -14.08
CA LEU A 63 6.18 -8.43 -15.30
C LEU A 63 7.61 -8.90 -14.99
N SER A 64 8.32 -8.22 -14.08
CA SER A 64 9.69 -8.59 -13.66
C SER A 64 9.71 -10.02 -13.10
N GLU A 65 8.73 -10.37 -12.27
CA GLU A 65 8.61 -11.72 -11.72
C GLU A 65 8.41 -12.77 -12.82
N ALA A 66 7.57 -12.49 -13.81
CA ALA A 66 7.34 -13.39 -14.95
C ALA A 66 8.58 -13.53 -15.87
N LEU A 67 9.40 -12.50 -15.98
CA LEU A 67 10.61 -12.49 -16.79
C LEU A 67 11.88 -12.92 -16.04
N GLY A 68 11.80 -13.12 -14.72
CA GLY A 68 12.98 -13.43 -13.88
C GLY A 68 13.90 -12.21 -13.65
N ALA A 69 13.36 -10.98 -13.79
CA ALA A 69 14.06 -9.76 -13.45
C ALA A 69 13.82 -9.38 -11.98
N ASP A 70 14.65 -8.49 -11.42
CA ASP A 70 14.47 -7.92 -10.08
C ASP A 70 13.92 -6.49 -10.20
N ILE A 71 12.71 -6.27 -9.72
CA ILE A 71 12.05 -4.95 -9.75
C ILE A 71 12.84 -3.89 -8.96
N GLU A 72 13.61 -4.28 -7.96
CA GLU A 72 14.43 -3.33 -7.20
C GLU A 72 15.55 -2.73 -8.08
N MET A 73 16.15 -3.55 -8.93
CA MET A 73 17.14 -3.07 -9.92
C MET A 73 16.48 -2.16 -10.98
N VAL A 74 15.28 -2.52 -11.44
CA VAL A 74 14.48 -1.69 -12.34
C VAL A 74 14.17 -0.34 -11.69
N ARG A 75 13.68 -0.37 -10.43
CA ARG A 75 13.37 0.83 -9.64
C ARG A 75 14.58 1.75 -9.49
N GLN A 76 15.75 1.18 -9.17
CA GLN A 76 17.00 1.94 -9.06
C GLN A 76 17.41 2.53 -10.40
N GLY A 77 17.33 1.76 -11.48
CA GLY A 77 17.70 2.20 -12.81
C GLY A 77 16.86 3.37 -13.30
N ILE A 78 15.54 3.24 -13.28
CA ILE A 78 14.64 4.33 -13.72
C ILE A 78 14.64 5.52 -12.75
N GLY A 79 14.78 5.27 -11.44
CA GLY A 79 14.82 6.31 -10.41
C GLY A 79 16.08 7.18 -10.47
N ALA A 80 17.18 6.68 -11.05
CA ALA A 80 18.41 7.43 -11.27
C ALA A 80 18.24 8.55 -12.32
N ASP A 81 17.25 8.46 -13.21
CA ASP A 81 16.91 9.55 -14.12
C ASP A 81 16.27 10.70 -13.34
N PRO A 82 16.87 11.92 -13.33
CA PRO A 82 16.36 13.07 -12.57
C PRO A 82 14.97 13.54 -13.02
N ARG A 83 14.54 13.18 -14.23
CA ARG A 83 13.18 13.45 -14.74
C ARG A 83 12.12 12.56 -14.06
N ILE A 84 12.54 11.42 -13.51
CA ILE A 84 11.69 10.45 -12.83
C ILE A 84 11.85 10.55 -11.31
N GLY A 85 13.09 10.40 -10.81
CA GLY A 85 13.41 10.40 -9.37
C GLY A 85 12.86 9.18 -8.64
N TYR A 86 13.29 8.95 -7.39
CA TYR A 86 13.02 7.73 -6.61
C TYR A 86 11.68 7.71 -5.87
N HIS A 87 11.03 8.86 -5.73
CA HIS A 87 9.82 8.95 -4.90
C HIS A 87 8.64 8.22 -5.53
N PHE A 88 7.90 7.45 -4.71
CA PHE A 88 6.71 6.70 -5.11
C PHE A 88 6.95 5.63 -6.19
N LEU A 89 8.15 5.08 -6.27
CA LEU A 89 8.52 3.96 -7.15
C LEU A 89 8.59 2.61 -6.40
N TYR A 90 8.07 2.51 -5.20
CA TYR A 90 8.14 1.27 -4.42
C TYR A 90 6.97 0.36 -4.77
N PRO A 91 7.23 -0.84 -5.33
CA PRO A 91 6.19 -1.83 -5.60
C PRO A 91 5.71 -2.46 -4.29
N GLY A 92 4.47 -2.93 -4.30
CA GLY A 92 3.85 -3.59 -3.15
C GLY A 92 2.53 -4.23 -3.49
N CYS A 93 1.77 -4.59 -2.46
CA CYS A 93 0.45 -5.22 -2.62
C CYS A 93 -0.71 -4.24 -2.90
N GLY A 94 -0.41 -3.09 -3.48
CA GLY A 94 -1.38 -2.04 -3.78
C GLY A 94 -1.38 -0.90 -2.77
N TYR A 95 -2.05 0.20 -3.14
CA TYR A 95 -2.24 1.35 -2.28
C TYR A 95 -3.66 1.39 -1.70
N GLY A 96 -3.80 2.07 -0.57
CA GLY A 96 -5.04 2.33 0.13
C GLY A 96 -5.03 3.71 0.79
N GLY A 97 -5.79 3.84 1.86
CA GLY A 97 -5.95 5.08 2.62
C GLY A 97 -7.07 5.96 2.10
N SER A 98 -7.24 7.09 2.75
CA SER A 98 -8.34 8.02 2.46
C SER A 98 -8.11 8.93 1.26
N CYS A 99 -6.85 9.11 0.82
CA CYS A 99 -6.51 10.12 -0.17
C CYS A 99 -6.48 9.55 -1.59
N PHE A 100 -5.56 8.61 -1.89
CA PHE A 100 -5.35 8.15 -3.27
C PHE A 100 -6.60 7.55 -3.90
N PRO A 101 -7.26 6.54 -3.31
CA PRO A 101 -8.43 5.94 -3.95
C PRO A 101 -9.57 6.94 -4.11
N LYS A 102 -9.81 7.76 -3.07
CA LYS A 102 -10.89 8.76 -3.09
C LYS A 102 -10.64 9.84 -4.15
N ASP A 103 -9.42 10.38 -4.20
CA ASP A 103 -9.10 11.52 -5.08
C ASP A 103 -9.04 11.10 -6.54
N VAL A 104 -8.52 9.90 -6.85
CA VAL A 104 -8.54 9.35 -8.22
C VAL A 104 -9.97 9.07 -8.68
N LYS A 105 -10.78 8.37 -7.87
CA LYS A 105 -12.20 8.09 -8.18
C LYS A 105 -13.02 9.38 -8.33
N ALA A 106 -12.79 10.38 -7.45
CA ALA A 106 -13.47 11.67 -7.53
C ALA A 106 -13.11 12.42 -8.84
N LEU A 107 -11.82 12.43 -9.22
CA LEU A 107 -11.39 13.08 -10.45
C LEU A 107 -11.97 12.40 -11.72
N ILE A 108 -11.99 11.07 -11.75
CA ILE A 108 -12.64 10.31 -12.84
C ILE A 108 -14.12 10.67 -12.92
N LYS A 109 -14.81 10.69 -11.76
CA LYS A 109 -16.24 11.01 -11.71
C LYS A 109 -16.52 12.45 -12.15
N THR A 110 -15.79 13.44 -11.62
CA THR A 110 -15.93 14.85 -12.02
C THR A 110 -15.69 15.06 -13.50
N ALA A 111 -14.67 14.43 -14.08
CA ALA A 111 -14.39 14.53 -15.51
C ALA A 111 -15.53 13.98 -16.36
N HIS A 112 -16.13 12.87 -15.95
CA HIS A 112 -17.28 12.27 -16.64
C HIS A 112 -18.54 13.12 -16.47
N ASP A 113 -18.91 13.47 -15.23
CA ASP A 113 -20.21 14.05 -14.91
C ASP A 113 -20.29 15.56 -15.30
N ASP A 114 -19.18 16.32 -15.11
CA ASP A 114 -19.17 17.76 -15.29
C ASP A 114 -18.57 18.21 -16.63
N ALA A 115 -17.78 17.35 -17.30
CA ALA A 115 -17.07 17.72 -18.52
C ALA A 115 -17.26 16.73 -19.69
N ASP A 116 -17.96 15.62 -19.50
CA ASP A 116 -18.11 14.54 -20.50
C ASP A 116 -16.76 14.01 -21.04
N ILE A 117 -15.76 13.94 -20.16
CA ILE A 117 -14.40 13.49 -20.47
C ILE A 117 -14.10 12.16 -19.78
N THR A 118 -13.64 11.18 -20.55
CA THR A 118 -13.13 9.90 -19.99
C THR A 118 -11.64 9.98 -19.71
N LEU A 119 -11.26 9.90 -18.43
CA LEU A 119 -9.86 9.86 -18.00
C LEU A 119 -9.29 8.42 -18.07
N ARG A 120 -8.93 7.98 -19.27
CA ARG A 120 -8.50 6.59 -19.55
C ARG A 120 -7.32 6.13 -18.71
N VAL A 121 -6.30 6.99 -18.52
CA VAL A 121 -5.11 6.66 -17.72
C VAL A 121 -5.49 6.40 -16.27
N LEU A 122 -6.29 7.27 -15.66
CA LEU A 122 -6.68 7.12 -14.26
C LEU A 122 -7.63 5.95 -14.03
N THR A 123 -8.49 5.64 -14.98
CA THR A 123 -9.32 4.42 -14.94
C THR A 123 -8.42 3.18 -14.92
N ALA A 124 -7.42 3.11 -15.81
CA ALA A 124 -6.46 1.99 -15.82
C ALA A 124 -5.63 1.91 -14.54
N VAL A 125 -5.31 3.04 -13.91
CA VAL A 125 -4.59 3.08 -12.62
C VAL A 125 -5.40 2.45 -11.49
N GLU A 126 -6.69 2.74 -11.40
CA GLU A 126 -7.59 2.12 -10.42
C GLU A 126 -7.76 0.62 -10.69
N ASP A 127 -8.01 0.24 -11.93
CA ASP A 127 -8.13 -1.17 -12.34
C ASP A 127 -6.85 -1.97 -11.98
N ALA A 128 -5.67 -1.43 -12.27
CA ALA A 128 -4.40 -2.04 -11.92
C ALA A 128 -4.22 -2.18 -10.39
N ASN A 129 -4.62 -1.17 -9.62
CA ASN A 129 -4.54 -1.23 -8.16
C ASN A 129 -5.52 -2.24 -7.55
N ASP A 130 -6.73 -2.33 -8.09
CA ASP A 130 -7.71 -3.32 -7.61
C ASP A 130 -7.22 -4.75 -7.88
N VAL A 131 -6.64 -5.02 -9.06
CA VAL A 131 -6.00 -6.31 -9.36
C VAL A 131 -4.82 -6.58 -8.41
N GLN A 132 -4.02 -5.56 -8.09
CA GLN A 132 -2.84 -5.68 -7.24
C GLN A 132 -3.18 -6.01 -5.78
N LYS A 133 -4.29 -5.53 -5.26
CA LYS A 133 -4.74 -5.84 -3.88
C LYS A 133 -4.95 -7.34 -3.63
N HIS A 134 -5.18 -8.14 -4.68
CA HIS A 134 -5.34 -9.59 -4.61
C HIS A 134 -4.03 -10.39 -4.77
N ILE A 135 -2.89 -9.72 -5.01
CA ILE A 135 -1.63 -10.40 -5.37
C ILE A 135 -1.13 -11.35 -4.27
N LEU A 136 -1.31 -11.01 -3.00
CA LEU A 136 -0.85 -11.83 -1.88
C LEU A 136 -1.65 -13.14 -1.81
N THR A 137 -2.96 -13.08 -1.98
CA THR A 137 -3.81 -14.27 -2.02
C THR A 137 -3.53 -15.12 -3.26
N LYS A 138 -3.26 -14.50 -4.42
CA LYS A 138 -2.82 -15.23 -5.62
C LYS A 138 -1.52 -15.99 -5.39
N LYS A 139 -0.53 -15.38 -4.72
CA LYS A 139 0.74 -16.06 -4.36
C LYS A 139 0.52 -17.23 -3.40
N LEU A 140 -0.36 -17.05 -2.39
CA LEU A 140 -0.73 -18.14 -1.48
C LEU A 140 -1.41 -19.27 -2.23
N THR A 141 -2.38 -18.99 -3.09
CA THR A 141 -3.06 -20.00 -3.92
C THR A 141 -2.08 -20.70 -4.86
N HIS A 142 -1.16 -19.98 -5.47
CA HIS A 142 -0.11 -20.58 -6.30
C HIS A 142 0.77 -21.55 -5.51
N ARG A 143 1.14 -21.20 -4.27
CA ARG A 143 2.03 -22.02 -3.42
C ARG A 143 1.33 -23.19 -2.75
N PHE A 144 0.10 -23.02 -2.28
CA PHE A 144 -0.61 -24.00 -1.45
C PHE A 144 -1.74 -24.73 -2.17
N GLY A 145 -2.17 -24.29 -3.36
CA GLY A 145 -3.35 -24.77 -4.05
C GLY A 145 -4.62 -24.34 -3.33
N ASP A 146 -5.40 -25.28 -2.79
CA ASP A 146 -6.59 -25.00 -2.00
C ASP A 146 -6.20 -24.41 -0.63
N LEU A 147 -6.83 -23.26 -0.29
CA LEU A 147 -6.61 -22.58 0.97
C LEU A 147 -7.64 -22.96 2.06
N LYS A 148 -8.63 -23.78 1.72
CA LYS A 148 -9.66 -24.23 2.66
C LYS A 148 -9.03 -24.97 3.85
N GLY A 149 -9.39 -24.53 5.05
CA GLY A 149 -8.91 -25.11 6.30
C GLY A 149 -7.46 -24.76 6.66
N LYS A 150 -6.76 -23.95 5.86
CA LYS A 150 -5.44 -23.41 6.19
C LYS A 150 -5.55 -22.23 7.13
N HIS A 151 -4.47 -21.96 7.86
CA HIS A 151 -4.37 -20.86 8.79
C HIS A 151 -3.20 -19.93 8.42
N PHE A 152 -3.44 -18.64 8.34
CA PHE A 152 -2.42 -17.67 7.95
C PHE A 152 -2.19 -16.63 9.05
N ALA A 153 -0.92 -16.35 9.35
CA ALA A 153 -0.50 -15.18 10.10
C ALA A 153 -0.50 -13.96 9.18
N LEU A 154 -1.07 -12.84 9.62
CA LEU A 154 -1.09 -11.59 8.86
C LEU A 154 -0.48 -10.46 9.70
N TRP A 155 0.61 -9.86 9.20
CA TRP A 155 1.26 -8.71 9.79
C TRP A 155 0.93 -7.43 9.02
N GLY A 156 0.33 -6.48 9.73
CA GLY A 156 -0.07 -5.18 9.20
C GLY A 156 -1.51 -5.18 8.67
N LEU A 157 -2.30 -4.25 9.17
CA LEU A 157 -3.71 -4.05 8.84
C LEU A 157 -3.97 -2.66 8.28
N ALA A 158 -3.28 -1.63 8.79
CA ALA A 158 -3.34 -0.28 8.28
C ALA A 158 -2.77 -0.18 6.86
N PHE A 159 -3.21 0.81 6.08
CA PHE A 159 -2.74 1.01 4.71
C PHE A 159 -1.26 1.45 4.62
N LYS A 160 -0.71 1.99 5.70
CA LYS A 160 0.70 2.36 5.88
C LYS A 160 1.07 2.39 7.37
N PRO A 161 2.37 2.44 7.73
CA PRO A 161 2.79 2.62 9.12
C PRO A 161 2.33 3.95 9.74
N ASN A 162 2.32 3.98 11.08
CA ASN A 162 2.04 5.16 11.91
C ASN A 162 0.60 5.71 11.77
N THR A 163 -0.36 4.84 11.51
CA THR A 163 -1.79 5.15 11.48
C THR A 163 -2.61 3.90 11.77
N ASP A 164 -3.84 4.09 12.23
CA ASP A 164 -4.88 3.06 12.35
C ASP A 164 -5.81 3.01 11.13
N ASP A 165 -5.57 3.87 10.13
CA ASP A 165 -6.45 4.00 8.97
C ASP A 165 -6.41 2.74 8.08
N MET A 166 -7.54 2.05 8.03
CA MET A 166 -7.74 0.84 7.22
C MET A 166 -8.59 1.08 5.96
N ARG A 167 -8.96 2.33 5.65
CA ARG A 167 -9.76 2.63 4.46
C ARG A 167 -9.03 2.19 3.21
N GLU A 168 -9.68 1.39 2.36
CA GLU A 168 -9.12 0.83 1.12
C GLU A 168 -7.76 0.11 1.32
N ALA A 169 -7.43 -0.29 2.56
CA ALA A 169 -6.16 -0.97 2.85
C ALA A 169 -6.10 -2.35 2.16
N PRO A 170 -4.99 -2.72 1.51
CA PRO A 170 -4.81 -4.04 0.90
C PRO A 170 -5.07 -5.20 1.87
N ALA A 171 -4.73 -5.04 3.15
CA ALA A 171 -4.98 -6.05 4.18
C ALA A 171 -6.47 -6.44 4.29
N ARG A 172 -7.40 -5.50 4.04
CA ARG A 172 -8.85 -5.81 4.05
C ARG A 172 -9.22 -6.79 2.95
N ILE A 173 -8.65 -6.60 1.76
CA ILE A 173 -8.90 -7.48 0.61
C ILE A 173 -8.27 -8.86 0.86
N VAL A 174 -7.03 -8.89 1.37
CA VAL A 174 -6.35 -10.14 1.72
C VAL A 174 -7.15 -10.95 2.74
N ILE A 175 -7.65 -10.30 3.81
CA ILE A 175 -8.50 -10.98 4.80
C ILE A 175 -9.78 -11.49 4.14
N ALA A 176 -10.49 -10.66 3.38
CA ALA A 176 -11.73 -11.06 2.71
C ALA A 176 -11.51 -12.24 1.75
N ASP A 177 -10.45 -12.22 0.95
CA ASP A 177 -10.10 -13.28 0.02
C ASP A 177 -9.80 -14.60 0.76
N LEU A 178 -9.01 -14.54 1.84
CA LEU A 178 -8.65 -15.73 2.64
C LEU A 178 -9.87 -16.35 3.31
N LEU A 179 -10.74 -15.52 3.89
CA LEU A 179 -11.99 -15.98 4.49
C LEU A 179 -12.94 -16.57 3.44
N ALA A 180 -13.06 -15.95 2.27
CA ALA A 180 -13.85 -16.47 1.15
C ALA A 180 -13.32 -17.81 0.64
N ALA A 181 -11.99 -18.01 0.66
CA ALA A 181 -11.34 -19.27 0.33
C ALA A 181 -11.47 -20.36 1.44
N GLY A 182 -12.13 -20.05 2.56
CA GLY A 182 -12.33 -20.99 3.67
C GLY A 182 -11.13 -21.15 4.59
N ALA A 183 -10.19 -20.21 4.54
CA ALA A 183 -9.06 -20.13 5.46
C ALA A 183 -9.43 -19.41 6.77
N THR A 184 -8.54 -19.48 7.75
CA THR A 184 -8.57 -18.70 8.99
C THR A 184 -7.34 -17.79 9.06
N VAL A 185 -7.46 -16.67 9.78
CA VAL A 185 -6.40 -15.66 9.89
C VAL A 185 -6.18 -15.27 11.34
N THR A 186 -4.93 -15.23 11.78
CA THR A 186 -4.54 -14.51 12.99
C THR A 186 -3.74 -13.27 12.59
N ALA A 187 -4.27 -12.09 12.90
CA ALA A 187 -3.71 -10.82 12.48
C ALA A 187 -3.05 -10.05 13.64
N TYR A 188 -2.05 -9.26 13.29
CA TYR A 188 -1.44 -8.29 14.21
C TYR A 188 -1.13 -6.98 13.48
N ASP A 189 -1.43 -5.89 14.15
CA ASP A 189 -1.01 -4.53 13.77
C ASP A 189 -0.75 -3.72 15.05
N PRO A 190 0.31 -2.92 15.14
CA PRO A 190 0.62 -2.16 16.35
C PRO A 190 -0.47 -1.17 16.78
N VAL A 191 -1.28 -0.69 15.82
CA VAL A 191 -2.23 0.41 16.03
C VAL A 191 -3.64 0.10 15.55
N ALA A 192 -3.81 -0.60 14.42
CA ALA A 192 -5.07 -0.72 13.71
C ALA A 192 -6.01 -1.86 14.18
N MET A 193 -5.64 -2.63 15.21
CA MET A 193 -6.46 -3.80 15.61
C MET A 193 -7.85 -3.43 16.11
N THR A 194 -8.02 -2.29 16.79
CA THR A 194 -9.35 -1.81 17.22
C THR A 194 -10.22 -1.47 16.02
N GLU A 195 -9.66 -0.80 15.02
CA GLU A 195 -10.35 -0.48 13.77
C GLU A 195 -10.68 -1.75 12.97
N ALA A 196 -9.80 -2.73 12.95
CA ALA A 196 -10.05 -4.02 12.32
C ALA A 196 -11.25 -4.74 12.97
N ARG A 197 -11.31 -4.80 14.30
CA ARG A 197 -12.47 -5.36 15.01
C ARG A 197 -13.77 -4.63 14.67
N ARG A 198 -13.72 -3.30 14.53
CA ARG A 198 -14.88 -2.51 14.12
C ARG A 198 -15.34 -2.84 12.69
N ILE A 199 -14.40 -3.07 11.77
CA ILE A 199 -14.70 -3.35 10.36
C ILE A 199 -15.22 -4.77 10.14
N PHE A 200 -14.57 -5.76 10.75
CA PHE A 200 -14.88 -7.18 10.51
C PHE A 200 -15.88 -7.77 11.50
N GLY A 201 -16.17 -7.06 12.62
CA GLY A 201 -17.10 -7.53 13.64
C GLY A 201 -16.67 -8.87 14.25
N ASP A 202 -17.66 -9.69 14.54
CA ASP A 202 -17.49 -11.02 15.16
C ASP A 202 -17.28 -12.12 14.09
N GLU A 203 -16.27 -11.96 13.21
CA GLU A 203 -15.89 -13.02 12.26
C GLU A 203 -15.07 -14.11 12.99
N PRO A 204 -15.60 -15.32 13.22
CA PRO A 204 -14.94 -16.32 14.05
C PRO A 204 -13.65 -16.90 13.44
N ARG A 205 -13.43 -16.70 12.15
CA ARG A 205 -12.23 -17.16 11.43
C ARG A 205 -11.12 -16.11 11.36
N LEU A 206 -11.36 -14.91 11.95
CA LEU A 206 -10.35 -13.85 12.09
C LEU A 206 -10.09 -13.61 13.57
N THR A 207 -8.88 -13.88 14.00
CA THR A 207 -8.40 -13.63 15.36
C THR A 207 -7.30 -12.61 15.39
N TYR A 208 -7.01 -12.07 16.57
CA TYR A 208 -6.00 -11.02 16.76
C TYR A 208 -5.05 -11.42 17.86
N ALA A 209 -3.75 -11.27 17.63
CA ALA A 209 -2.71 -11.55 18.60
C ALA A 209 -2.17 -10.27 19.24
N ASP A 210 -1.60 -10.39 20.45
CA ASP A 210 -1.03 -9.25 21.18
C ASP A 210 0.40 -8.91 20.73
N ALA A 211 1.03 -9.79 19.95
CA ALA A 211 2.38 -9.60 19.41
C ALA A 211 2.52 -10.25 18.03
N PRO A 212 3.41 -9.73 17.16
CA PRO A 212 3.55 -10.26 15.81
C PRO A 212 3.96 -11.75 15.81
N MET A 213 4.88 -12.15 16.65
CA MET A 213 5.34 -13.54 16.71
C MET A 213 4.27 -14.51 17.20
N SER A 214 3.32 -14.07 18.01
CA SER A 214 2.20 -14.92 18.47
C SER A 214 1.21 -15.29 17.36
N THR A 215 1.17 -14.53 16.26
CA THR A 215 0.33 -14.85 15.09
C THR A 215 0.78 -16.13 14.38
N LEU A 216 2.06 -16.51 14.53
CA LEU A 216 2.68 -17.62 13.81
C LEU A 216 2.23 -18.99 14.33
N ASN A 217 1.65 -19.04 15.54
CA ASN A 217 1.22 -20.30 16.15
C ASN A 217 0.20 -21.02 15.29
N ASN A 218 0.55 -22.26 14.87
CA ASN A 218 -0.27 -23.07 13.97
C ASN A 218 -0.53 -22.45 12.59
N ALA A 219 0.18 -21.41 12.17
CA ALA A 219 0.01 -20.82 10.85
C ALA A 219 0.75 -21.64 9.77
N ASP A 220 0.12 -21.76 8.61
CA ASP A 220 0.69 -22.40 7.43
C ASP A 220 1.72 -21.47 6.73
N ALA A 221 1.52 -20.15 6.79
CA ALA A 221 2.46 -19.16 6.29
C ALA A 221 2.27 -17.80 6.98
N LEU A 222 3.29 -16.95 6.87
CA LEU A 222 3.25 -15.53 7.24
C LEU A 222 2.97 -14.68 6.00
N VAL A 223 2.02 -13.74 6.11
CA VAL A 223 1.70 -12.71 5.10
C VAL A 223 2.00 -11.34 5.69
N ILE A 224 2.69 -10.49 4.95
CA ILE A 224 3.00 -9.11 5.38
C ILE A 224 2.33 -8.12 4.43
N ALA A 225 1.43 -7.28 4.98
CA ALA A 225 0.66 -6.31 4.20
C ALA A 225 1.04 -4.85 4.46
N THR A 226 1.72 -4.55 5.59
CA THR A 226 2.14 -3.19 5.96
C THR A 226 3.58 -3.21 6.48
N GLU A 227 4.38 -2.21 6.07
CA GLU A 227 5.81 -2.12 6.35
C GLU A 227 6.15 -1.46 7.70
N TRP A 228 5.55 -1.93 8.79
CA TRP A 228 5.87 -1.44 10.13
C TRP A 228 7.34 -1.63 10.49
N LYS A 229 7.90 -0.69 11.25
CA LYS A 229 9.32 -0.73 11.64
C LYS A 229 9.67 -1.99 12.43
N GLU A 230 8.78 -2.45 13.30
CA GLU A 230 8.99 -3.66 14.10
C GLU A 230 9.05 -4.95 13.27
N PHE A 231 8.45 -4.97 12.07
CA PHE A 231 8.51 -6.14 11.18
C PHE A 231 9.82 -6.26 10.40
N ARG A 232 10.68 -5.23 10.42
CA ARG A 232 11.88 -5.18 9.57
C ARG A 232 13.02 -6.09 10.04
N SER A 233 13.04 -6.46 11.32
CA SER A 233 14.09 -7.30 11.90
C SER A 233 13.49 -8.35 12.84
N PRO A 234 12.68 -9.29 12.32
CA PRO A 234 12.09 -10.34 13.12
C PRO A 234 13.13 -11.43 13.44
N ASP A 235 12.81 -12.27 14.39
CA ASP A 235 13.54 -13.51 14.64
C ASP A 235 13.15 -14.57 13.59
N PHE A 236 13.96 -14.71 12.55
CA PHE A 236 13.73 -15.66 11.46
C PHE A 236 13.83 -17.13 11.90
N ASP A 237 14.65 -17.44 12.92
CA ASP A 237 14.75 -18.79 13.46
C ASP A 237 13.44 -19.17 14.15
N THR A 238 12.87 -18.26 14.93
CA THR A 238 11.55 -18.46 15.53
C THR A 238 10.44 -18.56 14.47
N ILE A 239 10.44 -17.71 13.43
CA ILE A 239 9.49 -17.81 12.32
C ILE A 239 9.55 -19.20 11.69
N LYS A 240 10.76 -19.66 11.35
CA LYS A 240 10.98 -20.97 10.73
C LYS A 240 10.54 -22.14 11.62
N ALA A 241 10.81 -22.05 12.92
CA ALA A 241 10.47 -23.11 13.87
C ALA A 241 8.96 -23.18 14.19
N THR A 242 8.25 -22.05 14.11
CA THR A 242 6.85 -21.94 14.56
C THR A 242 5.85 -22.19 13.45
N LEU A 243 6.14 -21.74 12.23
CA LEU A 243 5.26 -21.99 11.08
C LEU A 243 5.21 -23.48 10.73
N LYS A 244 4.03 -24.00 10.38
CA LYS A 244 3.88 -25.36 9.84
C LYS A 244 4.68 -25.56 8.56
N THR A 245 4.69 -24.56 7.71
CA THR A 245 5.52 -24.48 6.51
C THR A 245 6.27 -23.14 6.56
N PRO A 246 7.60 -23.11 6.51
CA PRO A 246 8.37 -21.89 6.62
C PRO A 246 8.27 -21.07 5.33
N VAL A 247 7.11 -20.41 5.14
CA VAL A 247 6.76 -19.58 3.98
C VAL A 247 6.43 -18.18 4.44
N ILE A 248 7.02 -17.19 3.78
CA ILE A 248 6.68 -15.77 3.94
C ILE A 248 6.22 -15.21 2.60
N ILE A 249 5.03 -14.59 2.57
CA ILE A 249 4.53 -13.79 1.45
C ILE A 249 4.65 -12.31 1.86
N ASP A 250 5.60 -11.61 1.29
CA ASP A 250 5.89 -10.22 1.66
C ASP A 250 5.36 -9.24 0.62
N GLY A 251 4.29 -8.54 0.96
CA GLY A 251 3.64 -7.53 0.13
C GLY A 251 4.32 -6.17 0.12
N ARG A 252 5.45 -6.00 0.85
CA ARG A 252 6.13 -4.72 1.01
C ARG A 252 7.64 -4.77 0.74
N ASN A 253 8.15 -5.94 0.35
CA ASN A 253 9.57 -6.15 0.05
C ASN A 253 10.49 -5.73 1.21
N LEU A 254 10.14 -6.13 2.45
CA LEU A 254 10.86 -5.73 3.66
C LEU A 254 12.25 -6.35 3.76
N TYR A 255 12.41 -7.57 3.22
CA TYR A 255 13.61 -8.36 3.42
C TYR A 255 14.39 -8.60 2.13
N ASP A 256 15.68 -8.88 2.28
CA ASP A 256 16.49 -9.38 1.18
C ASP A 256 16.12 -10.85 0.89
N PRO A 257 15.67 -11.16 -0.35
CA PRO A 257 15.23 -12.51 -0.70
C PRO A 257 16.33 -13.57 -0.57
N LYS A 258 17.59 -13.24 -0.85
CA LYS A 258 18.71 -14.17 -0.76
C LYS A 258 18.98 -14.51 0.70
N PHE A 259 18.95 -13.50 1.56
CA PHE A 259 19.14 -13.70 3.00
C PHE A 259 18.05 -14.61 3.59
N VAL A 260 16.77 -14.29 3.38
CA VAL A 260 15.66 -15.08 3.95
C VAL A 260 15.66 -16.51 3.42
N ARG A 261 15.90 -16.70 2.13
CA ARG A 261 16.03 -18.06 1.54
C ARG A 261 17.22 -18.83 2.10
N SER A 262 18.34 -18.17 2.43
CA SER A 262 19.49 -18.81 3.06
C SER A 262 19.21 -19.34 4.48
N MET A 263 18.21 -18.76 5.17
CA MET A 263 17.70 -19.26 6.45
C MET A 263 16.81 -20.49 6.32
N GLY A 264 16.53 -20.93 5.08
CA GLY A 264 15.66 -22.08 4.80
C GLY A 264 14.17 -21.75 4.88
N ILE A 265 13.81 -20.51 4.61
CA ILE A 265 12.43 -20.02 4.52
C ILE A 265 12.11 -19.75 3.04
N GLU A 266 11.01 -20.29 2.55
CA GLU A 266 10.49 -19.92 1.23
C GLU A 266 9.98 -18.48 1.30
N TYR A 267 10.49 -17.63 0.42
CA TYR A 267 10.17 -16.21 0.45
C TYR A 267 9.68 -15.73 -0.91
N PHE A 268 8.48 -15.16 -0.89
CA PHE A 268 7.80 -14.60 -2.05
C PHE A 268 7.60 -13.08 -1.82
N ALA A 269 8.33 -12.30 -2.56
CA ALA A 269 8.23 -10.84 -2.57
C ALA A 269 7.36 -10.36 -3.75
N ILE A 270 7.28 -9.06 -3.98
CA ILE A 270 6.61 -8.47 -5.13
C ILE A 270 7.67 -8.13 -6.18
N GLY A 271 7.68 -8.86 -7.30
CA GLY A 271 8.60 -8.62 -8.43
C GLY A 271 10.04 -9.08 -8.23
N ARG A 272 10.26 -10.09 -7.33
CA ARG A 272 11.63 -10.56 -6.99
C ARG A 272 11.68 -12.05 -6.77
#